data_55c2d3e79fc49195ff1ec086171d9c6e
#
_entry.id   55c2d3e79fc49195ff1ec086171d9c6e
#
_cell.length_a   1.000
_cell.length_b   1.000
_cell.length_c   1.000
_cell.angle_alpha   90.00
_cell.angle_beta   90.00
_cell.angle_gamma   90.00
#
_symmetry.space_group_name_H-M   'P 1'
#
loop_
_entity.id
_entity.type
_entity.pdbx_description
1 polymer ?
#
loop_
_entity_poly.entity_id
_entity_poly.type
_entity_poly.pdbx_seq_one_letter_code
_entity_poly.pdbx_strand_id
1 'polypeptide(L)'
;MIFKALILKPILLKQLTTTIIGPHGITDMIHANQTNHLNELYQINAITAGTSLLMNHYHMVPVLDAAFFISSIIHFRRDMPEIYKFPRYVWSMMLLAITIQKPELFFLYMIMIHVPHHYQMNWEYMKINPRQSFALVVITTLTMGHIGTLMGDNIYLDTIVNLSKGIIISHIAYEELYVHNNKTITNPNGL
;
A
#
# COMPACT_ATOMS: atom_id res chain seq x y z
N MET A 1 -22.69 16.84 -16.03
CA MET A 1 -21.57 17.77 -16.29
C MET A 1 -20.46 17.72 -15.23
N ILE A 2 -20.69 17.15 -14.06
CA ILE A 2 -19.71 17.04 -12.95
C ILE A 2 -18.59 16.01 -13.22
N PHE A 3 -18.87 14.91 -13.95
CA PHE A 3 -17.90 13.85 -14.24
C PHE A 3 -16.80 14.21 -15.25
N LYS A 4 -16.96 15.24 -16.08
CA LYS A 4 -15.92 15.68 -17.03
C LYS A 4 -14.82 16.50 -16.38
N ALA A 5 -15.02 17.05 -15.18
CA ALA A 5 -14.03 17.83 -14.45
C ALA A 5 -13.04 16.95 -13.63
N LEU A 6 -13.33 15.67 -13.45
CA LEU A 6 -12.53 14.71 -12.69
C LEU A 6 -11.53 13.90 -13.54
N ILE A 7 -11.28 14.31 -14.80
CA ILE A 7 -10.10 13.83 -15.52
C ILE A 7 -8.90 14.60 -14.96
N LEU A 8 -8.47 14.16 -13.80
CA LEU A 8 -7.22 14.61 -13.19
C LEU A 8 -6.12 14.42 -14.22
N LYS A 9 -5.40 15.49 -14.54
CA LYS A 9 -4.22 15.38 -15.40
C LYS A 9 -3.33 14.25 -14.83
N PRO A 10 -2.70 13.41 -15.65
CA PRO A 10 -1.87 12.29 -15.19
C PRO A 10 -0.84 12.68 -14.12
N ILE A 11 -0.29 13.88 -14.22
CA ILE A 11 0.66 14.45 -13.25
C ILE A 11 -0.03 14.66 -11.88
N LEU A 12 -1.23 15.21 -11.86
CA LEU A 12 -1.96 15.43 -10.61
C LEU A 12 -2.37 14.11 -9.95
N LEU A 13 -2.77 13.11 -10.74
CA LEU A 13 -3.07 11.77 -10.24
C LEU A 13 -1.82 11.12 -9.63
N LYS A 14 -0.66 11.22 -10.28
CA LYS A 14 0.64 10.78 -9.74
C LYS A 14 0.95 11.45 -8.39
N GLN A 15 0.86 12.78 -8.33
CA GLN A 15 1.14 13.54 -7.10
C GLN A 15 0.22 13.17 -5.97
N LEU A 16 -1.08 13.06 -6.23
CA LEU A 16 -2.07 12.64 -5.22
C LEU A 16 -1.82 11.21 -4.75
N THR A 17 -1.47 10.30 -5.68
CA THR A 17 -1.15 8.91 -5.33
C THR A 17 0.06 8.85 -4.41
N THR A 18 1.14 9.52 -4.75
CA THR A 18 2.35 9.52 -3.91
C THR A 18 2.14 10.24 -2.58
N THR A 19 1.38 11.33 -2.55
CA THR A 19 1.18 12.14 -1.35
C THR A 19 0.19 11.52 -0.37
N ILE A 20 -0.83 10.82 -0.85
CA ILE A 20 -1.89 10.25 -0.01
C ILE A 20 -1.70 8.75 0.22
N ILE A 21 -1.41 8.00 -0.86
CA ILE A 21 -1.31 6.54 -0.78
C ILE A 21 0.04 6.10 -0.23
N GLY A 22 1.14 6.75 -0.67
CA GLY A 22 2.48 6.39 -0.19
C GLY A 22 2.64 6.42 1.34
N PRO A 23 2.17 7.48 2.03
CA PRO A 23 2.34 7.59 3.47
C PRO A 23 1.60 6.56 4.32
N HIS A 24 0.56 5.88 3.80
CA HIS A 24 -0.18 4.92 4.63
C HIS A 24 0.69 3.75 5.11
N GLY A 25 1.71 3.35 4.33
CA GLY A 25 2.69 2.35 4.73
C GLY A 25 3.56 2.76 5.92
N ILE A 26 3.57 4.04 6.35
CA ILE A 26 4.25 4.46 7.58
C ILE A 26 3.60 3.85 8.82
N THR A 27 2.34 3.45 8.73
CA THR A 27 1.64 2.75 9.81
C THR A 27 2.32 1.44 10.19
N ASP A 28 2.94 0.75 9.22
CA ASP A 28 3.73 -0.46 9.49
C ASP A 28 4.95 -0.16 10.33
N MET A 29 5.64 0.95 10.04
CA MET A 29 6.80 1.36 10.82
C MET A 29 6.40 1.73 12.26
N ILE A 30 5.26 2.39 12.43
CA ILE A 30 4.71 2.71 13.75
C ILE A 30 4.37 1.40 14.49
N HIS A 31 3.65 0.48 13.84
CA HIS A 31 3.31 -0.83 14.40
C HIS A 31 4.59 -1.61 14.77
N ALA A 32 5.53 -1.74 13.83
CA ALA A 32 6.77 -2.49 14.01
C ALA A 32 7.62 -1.93 15.18
N ASN A 33 7.67 -0.61 15.32
CA ASN A 33 8.37 0.03 16.43
C ASN A 33 7.70 -0.27 17.78
N GLN A 34 6.38 -0.27 17.84
CA GLN A 34 5.62 -0.52 19.08
C GLN A 34 5.59 -2.01 19.46
N THR A 35 5.78 -2.90 18.51
CA THR A 35 5.74 -4.36 18.71
C THR A 35 7.10 -5.03 18.67
N ASN A 36 8.20 -4.25 18.58
CA ASN A 36 9.59 -4.73 18.46
C ASN A 36 9.87 -5.57 17.20
N HIS A 37 9.16 -5.31 16.09
CA HIS A 37 9.33 -6.00 14.80
C HIS A 37 10.02 -5.14 13.74
N LEU A 38 10.79 -4.12 14.14
CA LEU A 38 11.49 -3.24 13.19
C LEU A 38 12.52 -3.99 12.32
N ASN A 39 13.23 -4.94 12.90
CA ASN A 39 14.23 -5.73 12.16
C ASN A 39 13.57 -6.55 11.07
N GLU A 40 12.46 -7.20 11.36
CA GLU A 40 11.68 -7.99 10.42
C GLU A 40 11.12 -7.12 9.29
N LEU A 41 10.58 -5.95 9.64
CA LEU A 41 10.12 -4.98 8.65
C LEU A 41 11.25 -4.56 7.69
N TYR A 42 12.43 -4.22 8.22
CA TYR A 42 13.58 -3.84 7.39
C TYR A 42 14.09 -4.99 6.54
N GLN A 43 14.12 -6.22 7.08
CA GLN A 43 14.52 -7.41 6.32
C GLN A 43 13.56 -7.68 5.17
N ILE A 44 12.25 -7.66 5.40
CA ILE A 44 11.25 -7.85 4.36
C ILE A 44 11.40 -6.77 3.28
N ASN A 45 11.53 -5.50 3.68
CA ASN A 45 11.75 -4.40 2.74
C ASN A 45 13.02 -4.58 1.91
N ALA A 46 14.14 -4.94 2.53
CA ALA A 46 15.40 -5.15 1.83
C ALA A 46 15.33 -6.31 0.84
N ILE A 47 14.71 -7.43 1.22
CA ILE A 47 14.56 -8.61 0.37
C ILE A 47 13.66 -8.28 -0.83
N THR A 48 12.49 -7.71 -0.61
CA THR A 48 11.53 -7.44 -1.69
C THR A 48 12.01 -6.32 -2.62
N ALA A 49 12.60 -5.25 -2.08
CA ALA A 49 13.21 -4.19 -2.88
C ALA A 49 14.40 -4.72 -3.70
N GLY A 50 15.30 -5.47 -3.08
CA GLY A 50 16.44 -6.09 -3.77
C GLY A 50 15.99 -7.06 -4.85
N THR A 51 15.00 -7.91 -4.57
CA THR A 51 14.42 -8.84 -5.55
C THR A 51 13.78 -8.10 -6.72
N SER A 52 13.04 -7.01 -6.46
CA SER A 52 12.42 -6.22 -7.53
C SER A 52 13.45 -5.54 -8.45
N LEU A 53 14.56 -5.05 -7.89
CA LEU A 53 15.67 -4.49 -8.66
C LEU A 53 16.38 -5.57 -9.51
N LEU A 54 16.59 -6.77 -8.96
CA LEU A 54 17.14 -7.90 -9.70
C LEU A 54 16.20 -8.33 -10.84
N MET A 55 14.89 -8.44 -10.56
CA MET A 55 13.90 -8.76 -11.61
C MET A 55 13.87 -7.70 -12.71
N ASN A 56 13.99 -6.42 -12.35
CA ASN A 56 14.10 -5.34 -13.32
C ASN A 56 15.39 -5.47 -14.18
N HIS A 57 16.53 -5.74 -13.54
CA HIS A 57 17.82 -5.90 -14.22
C HIS A 57 17.81 -7.10 -15.19
N TYR A 58 17.22 -8.22 -14.80
CA TYR A 58 17.14 -9.43 -15.64
C TYR A 58 15.92 -9.47 -16.56
N HIS A 59 15.24 -8.34 -16.77
CA HIS A 59 14.04 -8.24 -17.61
C HIS A 59 12.88 -9.17 -17.23
N MET A 60 12.79 -9.53 -15.95
CA MET A 60 11.73 -10.39 -15.40
C MET A 60 10.52 -9.57 -14.87
N VAL A 61 10.31 -8.37 -15.42
CA VAL A 61 9.21 -7.47 -15.00
C VAL A 61 7.83 -8.13 -15.02
N PRO A 62 7.47 -9.00 -16.00
CA PRO A 62 6.19 -9.69 -15.97
C PRO A 62 5.98 -10.59 -14.75
N VAL A 63 7.05 -11.18 -14.21
CA VAL A 63 6.99 -12.00 -12.98
C VAL A 63 6.74 -11.09 -11.77
N LEU A 64 7.41 -9.94 -11.70
CA LEU A 64 7.18 -8.94 -10.67
C LEU A 64 5.74 -8.40 -10.71
N ASP A 65 5.20 -8.14 -11.91
CA ASP A 65 3.82 -7.69 -12.08
C ASP A 65 2.82 -8.74 -11.60
N ALA A 66 3.05 -10.01 -11.92
CA ALA A 66 2.22 -11.11 -11.45
C ALA A 66 2.27 -11.23 -9.91
N ALA A 67 3.45 -11.16 -9.31
CA ALA A 67 3.62 -11.18 -7.86
C ALA A 67 2.91 -9.99 -7.19
N PHE A 68 3.08 -8.79 -7.73
CA PHE A 68 2.39 -7.58 -7.26
C PHE A 68 0.87 -7.72 -7.36
N PHE A 69 0.35 -8.22 -8.48
CA PHE A 69 -1.08 -8.41 -8.67
C PHE A 69 -1.67 -9.43 -7.69
N ILE A 70 -1.02 -10.58 -7.51
CA ILE A 70 -1.44 -11.63 -6.57
C ILE A 70 -1.43 -11.11 -5.13
N SER A 71 -0.35 -10.45 -4.71
CA SER A 71 -0.26 -9.88 -3.37
C SER A 71 -1.32 -8.80 -3.14
N SER A 72 -1.62 -7.98 -4.14
CA SER A 72 -2.69 -6.98 -4.07
C SER A 72 -4.08 -7.61 -3.91
N ILE A 73 -4.37 -8.75 -4.58
CA ILE A 73 -5.63 -9.49 -4.36
C ILE A 73 -5.74 -9.95 -2.90
N ILE A 74 -4.66 -10.51 -2.36
CA ILE A 74 -4.61 -10.98 -0.97
C ILE A 74 -4.85 -9.82 0.00
N HIS A 75 -4.23 -8.68 -0.27
CA HIS A 75 -4.29 -7.51 0.58
C HIS A 75 -5.67 -6.86 0.59
N PHE A 76 -6.19 -6.51 -0.59
CA PHE A 76 -7.46 -5.81 -0.71
C PHE A 76 -8.69 -6.66 -0.35
N ARG A 77 -8.57 -8.01 -0.27
CA ARG A 77 -9.67 -8.85 0.20
C ARG A 77 -10.23 -8.43 1.56
N ARG A 78 -9.42 -7.77 2.39
CA ARG A 78 -9.77 -7.37 3.75
C ARG A 78 -10.71 -6.18 3.80
N ASP A 79 -10.59 -5.31 2.82
CA ASP A 79 -11.46 -4.16 2.69
C ASP A 79 -12.82 -4.54 2.09
N MET A 80 -12.93 -5.79 1.58
CA MET A 80 -14.14 -6.25 0.91
C MET A 80 -15.16 -6.75 1.93
N PRO A 81 -16.44 -6.33 1.79
CA PRO A 81 -17.50 -6.81 2.64
C PRO A 81 -17.75 -8.31 2.42
N GLU A 82 -18.11 -9.02 3.48
CA GLU A 82 -18.69 -10.35 3.37
C GLU A 82 -20.16 -10.22 2.93
N ILE A 83 -20.36 -10.12 1.61
CA ILE A 83 -21.71 -10.08 1.06
C ILE A 83 -21.97 -11.44 0.41
N TYR A 84 -22.93 -12.19 0.96
CA TYR A 84 -23.42 -13.45 0.41
C TYR A 84 -22.29 -14.38 -0.09
N LYS A 85 -22.50 -15.56 -0.42
CA LYS A 85 -21.63 -16.65 -0.90
C LYS A 85 -20.42 -16.30 -1.81
N PHE A 86 -20.13 -15.01 -2.04
CA PHE A 86 -18.99 -14.58 -2.84
C PHE A 86 -17.73 -14.42 -1.96
N PRO A 87 -16.67 -15.19 -2.20
CA PRO A 87 -15.42 -15.04 -1.49
C PRO A 87 -14.86 -13.60 -1.67
N ARG A 88 -14.34 -13.03 -0.59
CA ARG A 88 -13.71 -11.69 -0.59
C ARG A 88 -12.65 -11.53 -1.71
N TYR A 89 -11.98 -12.61 -2.07
CA TYR A 89 -11.02 -12.62 -3.19
C TYR A 89 -11.65 -12.28 -4.54
N VAL A 90 -12.87 -12.74 -4.80
CA VAL A 90 -13.57 -12.42 -6.06
C VAL A 90 -13.82 -10.93 -6.16
N TRP A 91 -14.26 -10.28 -5.08
CA TRP A 91 -14.45 -8.83 -5.04
C TRP A 91 -13.14 -8.08 -5.25
N SER A 92 -12.06 -8.53 -4.60
CA SER A 92 -10.73 -7.95 -4.79
C SER A 92 -10.23 -8.10 -6.23
N MET A 93 -10.41 -9.26 -6.85
CA MET A 93 -10.08 -9.47 -8.27
C MET A 93 -10.91 -8.58 -9.19
N MET A 94 -12.21 -8.44 -8.94
CA MET A 94 -13.09 -7.54 -9.71
C MET A 94 -12.67 -6.09 -9.57
N LEU A 95 -12.35 -5.64 -8.36
CA LEU A 95 -11.81 -4.30 -8.11
C LEU A 95 -10.56 -4.07 -8.97
N LEU A 96 -9.57 -4.97 -8.90
CA LEU A 96 -8.34 -4.83 -9.67
C LEU A 96 -8.58 -4.88 -11.18
N ALA A 97 -9.47 -5.72 -11.66
CA ALA A 97 -9.86 -5.75 -13.08
C ALA A 97 -10.50 -4.44 -13.54
N ILE A 98 -11.34 -3.83 -12.71
CA ILE A 98 -11.94 -2.51 -12.97
C ILE A 98 -10.87 -1.42 -12.99
N THR A 99 -9.89 -1.49 -12.09
CA THR A 99 -8.84 -0.46 -11.96
C THR A 99 -7.88 -0.44 -13.15
N ILE A 100 -7.67 -1.56 -13.83
CA ILE A 100 -6.91 -1.59 -15.09
C ILE A 100 -7.59 -0.73 -16.16
N GLN A 101 -8.91 -0.69 -16.17
CA GLN A 101 -9.69 0.06 -17.17
C GLN A 101 -10.02 1.49 -16.69
N LYS A 102 -10.11 1.71 -15.39
CA LYS A 102 -10.56 2.96 -14.76
C LYS A 102 -9.70 3.29 -13.53
N PRO A 103 -8.46 3.75 -13.73
CA PRO A 103 -7.54 4.04 -12.62
C PRO A 103 -8.06 5.08 -11.64
N GLU A 104 -8.98 5.96 -12.06
CA GLU A 104 -9.62 6.95 -11.18
C GLU A 104 -10.48 6.28 -10.10
N LEU A 105 -11.11 5.14 -10.41
CA LEU A 105 -11.90 4.39 -9.43
C LEU A 105 -11.00 3.72 -8.40
N PHE A 106 -9.83 3.25 -8.80
CA PHE A 106 -8.83 2.76 -7.86
C PHE A 106 -8.38 3.84 -6.89
N PHE A 107 -8.09 5.02 -7.41
CA PHE A 107 -7.69 6.15 -6.60
C PHE A 107 -8.77 6.52 -5.56
N LEU A 108 -10.02 6.58 -5.98
CA LEU A 108 -11.15 6.82 -5.06
C LEU A 108 -11.26 5.72 -3.99
N TYR A 109 -11.14 4.46 -4.39
CA TYR A 109 -11.13 3.35 -3.45
C TYR A 109 -9.99 3.46 -2.43
N MET A 110 -8.78 3.76 -2.88
CA MET A 110 -7.62 3.92 -2.00
C MET A 110 -7.84 5.03 -0.96
N ILE A 111 -8.35 6.19 -1.37
CA ILE A 111 -8.56 7.33 -0.47
C ILE A 111 -9.75 7.11 0.47
N MET A 112 -10.86 6.59 -0.03
CA MET A 112 -12.12 6.54 0.72
C MET A 112 -12.24 5.31 1.60
N ILE A 113 -11.56 4.22 1.26
CA ILE A 113 -11.71 2.92 1.94
C ILE A 113 -10.37 2.43 2.48
N HIS A 114 -9.40 2.20 1.60
CA HIS A 114 -8.18 1.49 1.94
C HIS A 114 -7.29 2.26 2.93
N VAL A 115 -6.90 3.47 2.60
CA VAL A 115 -6.05 4.30 3.47
C VAL A 115 -6.71 4.57 4.84
N PRO A 116 -7.98 4.98 4.92
CA PRO A 116 -8.66 5.12 6.22
C PRO A 116 -8.71 3.82 7.03
N HIS A 117 -8.92 2.66 6.38
CA HIS A 117 -8.92 1.36 7.05
C HIS A 117 -7.56 1.05 7.68
N HIS A 118 -6.44 1.32 6.98
CA HIS A 118 -5.10 1.16 7.55
C HIS A 118 -4.87 2.02 8.78
N TYR A 119 -5.25 3.30 8.74
CA TYR A 119 -5.15 4.18 9.90
C TYR A 119 -6.03 3.71 11.06
N GLN A 120 -7.22 3.22 10.77
CA GLN A 120 -8.12 2.67 11.78
C GLN A 120 -7.53 1.41 12.43
N MET A 121 -6.97 0.49 11.63
CA MET A 121 -6.34 -0.73 12.14
C MET A 121 -5.16 -0.45 13.07
N ASN A 122 -4.36 0.55 12.73
CA ASN A 122 -3.16 0.90 13.47
C ASN A 122 -3.37 2.02 14.51
N TRP A 123 -4.63 2.45 14.71
CA TRP A 123 -4.95 3.59 15.56
C TRP A 123 -4.47 3.44 17.01
N GLU A 124 -4.61 2.25 17.60
CA GLU A 124 -4.18 2.00 18.97
C GLU A 124 -2.66 2.13 19.12
N TYR A 125 -1.89 1.69 18.13
CA TYR A 125 -0.43 1.86 18.13
C TYR A 125 -0.03 3.32 17.94
N MET A 126 -0.75 4.06 17.12
CA MET A 126 -0.51 5.49 16.90
C MET A 126 -0.74 6.32 18.17
N LYS A 127 -1.69 5.94 19.01
CA LYS A 127 -1.99 6.60 20.29
C LYS A 127 -0.91 6.42 21.36
N ILE A 128 -0.07 5.39 21.27
CA ILE A 128 1.00 5.16 22.26
C ILE A 128 1.98 6.34 22.29
N ASN A 129 2.34 6.85 21.10
CA ASN A 129 3.17 8.05 20.97
C ASN A 129 2.63 8.98 19.87
N PRO A 130 1.56 9.75 20.18
CA PRO A 130 0.83 10.48 19.15
C PRO A 130 1.64 11.57 18.46
N ARG A 131 2.57 12.20 19.17
CA ARG A 131 3.45 13.24 18.59
C ARG A 131 4.41 12.64 17.57
N GLN A 132 5.03 11.50 17.90
CA GLN A 132 5.93 10.80 17.00
C GLN A 132 5.18 10.26 15.79
N SER A 133 4.04 9.63 16.01
CA SER A 133 3.19 9.09 14.93
C SER A 133 2.76 10.19 13.97
N PHE A 134 2.29 11.33 14.49
CA PHE A 134 1.93 12.48 13.68
C PHE A 134 3.13 13.04 12.89
N ALA A 135 4.28 13.21 13.54
CA ALA A 135 5.49 13.70 12.88
C ALA A 135 5.92 12.77 11.74
N LEU A 136 5.90 11.44 11.96
CA LEU A 136 6.23 10.46 10.93
C LEU A 136 5.28 10.53 9.74
N VAL A 137 3.97 10.60 9.98
CA VAL A 137 2.98 10.75 8.90
C VAL A 137 3.22 12.03 8.11
N VAL A 138 3.43 13.17 8.77
CA VAL A 138 3.67 14.46 8.10
C VAL A 138 4.97 14.43 7.28
N ILE A 139 6.07 13.97 7.88
CA ILE A 139 7.37 13.90 7.19
C ILE A 139 7.27 12.99 5.97
N THR A 140 6.66 11.81 6.12
CA THR A 140 6.50 10.86 5.02
C THR A 140 5.62 11.45 3.90
N THR A 141 4.51 12.12 4.27
CA THR A 141 3.63 12.79 3.30
C THR A 141 4.38 13.86 2.50
N LEU A 142 5.15 14.71 3.16
CA LEU A 142 5.93 15.75 2.50
C LEU A 142 7.04 15.16 1.61
N THR A 143 7.74 14.12 2.11
CA THR A 143 8.79 13.45 1.35
C THR A 143 8.23 12.77 0.10
N MET A 144 7.15 12.01 0.25
CA MET A 144 6.51 11.32 -0.86
C MET A 144 5.87 12.28 -1.86
N GLY A 145 5.28 13.38 -1.39
CA GLY A 145 4.79 14.47 -2.24
C GLY A 145 5.93 15.09 -3.05
N HIS A 146 7.08 15.33 -2.43
CA HIS A 146 8.26 15.85 -3.14
C HIS A 146 8.81 14.83 -4.15
N ILE A 147 8.95 13.57 -3.79
CA ILE A 147 9.34 12.49 -4.72
C ILE A 147 8.37 12.46 -5.91
N GLY A 148 7.05 12.55 -5.66
CA GLY A 148 6.04 12.61 -6.72
C GLY A 148 6.23 13.76 -7.71
N THR A 149 6.72 14.90 -7.24
CA THR A 149 7.05 16.03 -8.14
C THR A 149 8.32 15.79 -8.96
N LEU A 150 9.29 15.06 -8.40
CA LEU A 150 10.56 14.75 -9.09
C LEU A 150 10.42 13.59 -10.08
N MET A 151 9.38 12.75 -9.94
CA MET A 151 9.10 11.63 -10.84
C MET A 151 8.53 12.04 -12.20
N GLY A 152 8.88 13.24 -12.71
CA GLY A 152 8.55 13.66 -14.07
C GLY A 152 9.05 12.69 -15.14
N ASP A 153 9.16 13.11 -16.38
CA ASP A 153 9.57 12.29 -17.54
C ASP A 153 11.06 11.87 -17.45
N ASN A 154 11.39 11.05 -16.45
CA ASN A 154 12.77 10.62 -16.18
C ASN A 154 13.01 9.21 -16.76
N ILE A 155 14.20 9.01 -17.35
CA ILE A 155 14.67 7.75 -17.93
C ILE A 155 14.73 6.59 -16.90
N TYR A 156 14.79 6.92 -15.62
CA TYR A 156 14.77 5.94 -14.51
C TYR A 156 13.37 5.59 -14.00
N LEU A 157 12.31 6.08 -14.65
CA LEU A 157 10.94 5.92 -14.19
C LEU A 157 10.57 4.44 -14.02
N ASP A 158 10.94 3.59 -14.98
CA ASP A 158 10.63 2.15 -14.92
C ASP A 158 11.30 1.45 -13.72
N THR A 159 12.56 1.79 -13.45
CA THR A 159 13.28 1.25 -12.28
C THR A 159 12.61 1.69 -10.97
N ILE A 160 12.22 2.96 -10.87
CA ILE A 160 11.52 3.49 -9.69
C ILE A 160 10.15 2.83 -9.54
N VAL A 161 9.40 2.66 -10.62
CA VAL A 161 8.09 1.98 -10.61
C VAL A 161 8.25 0.52 -10.15
N ASN A 162 9.24 -0.20 -10.65
CA ASN A 162 9.48 -1.59 -10.27
C ASN A 162 9.99 -1.71 -8.83
N LEU A 163 10.83 -0.80 -8.36
CA LEU A 163 11.21 -0.71 -6.94
C LEU A 163 9.99 -0.45 -6.06
N SER A 164 9.10 0.44 -6.47
CA SER A 164 7.87 0.75 -5.73
C SER A 164 6.96 -0.47 -5.61
N LYS A 165 6.86 -1.32 -6.64
CA LYS A 165 6.15 -2.61 -6.55
C LYS A 165 6.76 -3.51 -5.47
N GLY A 166 8.09 -3.60 -5.38
CA GLY A 166 8.77 -4.35 -4.34
C GLY A 166 8.45 -3.83 -2.93
N ILE A 167 8.44 -2.51 -2.75
CA ILE A 167 8.10 -1.87 -1.48
C ILE A 167 6.63 -2.12 -1.10
N ILE A 168 5.71 -2.07 -2.06
CA ILE A 168 4.30 -2.39 -1.80
C ILE A 168 4.12 -3.87 -1.45
N ILE A 169 4.83 -4.78 -2.13
CA ILE A 169 4.83 -6.20 -1.78
C ILE A 169 5.35 -6.40 -0.35
N SER A 170 6.39 -5.66 0.07
CA SER A 170 6.90 -5.75 1.44
C SER A 170 5.89 -5.30 2.48
N HIS A 171 5.20 -4.19 2.23
CA HIS A 171 4.11 -3.70 3.06
C HIS A 171 3.03 -4.78 3.25
N ILE A 172 2.56 -5.36 2.15
CA ILE A 172 1.58 -6.45 2.16
C ILE A 172 2.08 -7.65 2.96
N ALA A 173 3.32 -8.08 2.71
CA ALA A 173 3.92 -9.22 3.41
C ALA A 173 4.05 -8.96 4.92
N TYR A 174 4.49 -7.77 5.31
CA TYR A 174 4.60 -7.39 6.71
C TYR A 174 3.24 -7.42 7.41
N GLU A 175 2.22 -6.83 6.80
CA GLU A 175 0.87 -6.83 7.38
C GLU A 175 0.28 -8.23 7.51
N GLU A 176 0.44 -9.08 6.47
CA GLU A 176 -0.05 -10.47 6.52
C GLU A 176 0.63 -11.26 7.64
N LEU A 177 1.93 -11.08 7.85
CA LEU A 177 2.71 -11.86 8.79
C LEU A 177 2.60 -11.37 10.24
N TYR A 178 2.57 -10.05 10.45
CA TYR A 178 2.76 -9.46 11.78
C TYR A 178 1.56 -8.67 12.30
N VAL A 179 0.87 -7.93 11.46
CA VAL A 179 -0.25 -7.10 11.93
C VAL A 179 -1.49 -7.96 12.18
N HIS A 180 -1.78 -8.92 11.30
CA HIS A 180 -3.02 -9.69 11.37
C HIS A 180 -2.91 -10.94 12.23
N ASN A 181 -1.77 -11.62 12.23
CA ASN A 181 -1.58 -12.80 13.06
C ASN A 181 -1.61 -12.46 14.56
N ASN A 182 -1.11 -11.28 14.95
CA ASN A 182 -1.13 -10.84 16.35
C ASN A 182 -2.54 -10.51 16.87
N LYS A 183 -3.47 -10.06 16.02
CA LYS A 183 -4.87 -9.81 16.42
C LYS A 183 -5.64 -11.09 16.74
N THR A 184 -5.35 -12.19 16.08
CA THR A 184 -5.94 -13.50 16.37
C THR A 184 -5.47 -14.05 17.71
N ILE A 185 -4.26 -13.72 18.14
CA ILE A 185 -3.70 -14.18 19.43
C ILE A 185 -4.26 -13.35 20.60
N THR A 186 -4.50 -12.06 20.41
CA THR A 186 -4.99 -11.16 21.46
C THR A 186 -6.50 -11.22 21.67
N ASN A 187 -7.26 -11.81 20.75
CA ASN A 187 -8.70 -12.01 20.89
C ASN A 187 -9.11 -13.47 20.59
N PRO A 188 -8.80 -14.44 21.46
CA PRO A 188 -9.14 -15.85 21.25
C PRO A 188 -10.65 -16.12 21.27
N ASN A 189 -11.48 -15.16 21.67
CA ASN A 189 -12.93 -15.28 21.82
C ASN A 189 -13.72 -14.50 20.76
N GLY A 190 -13.11 -14.21 19.60
CA GLY A 190 -13.69 -13.53 18.42
C GLY A 190 -15.21 -13.31 18.45
N LEU A 191 -15.68 -12.32 19.23
CA LEU A 191 -17.02 -11.75 19.20
C LEU A 191 -16.90 -10.27 18.79
#